data_0ee2e9b5f496b4f510945fa14c1c74ae
#
_entry.id   0ee2e9b5f496b4f510945fa14c1c74ae
#
_cell.length_a   1.000
_cell.length_b   1.000
_cell.length_c   1.000
_cell.angle_alpha   90.00
_cell.angle_beta   90.00
_cell.angle_gamma   90.00
#
_symmetry.space_group_name_H-M   'P 1'
#
loop_
_entity.id
_entity.type
_entity.pdbx_description
1 polymer ?
#
loop_
_entity_poly.entity_id
_entity_poly.type
_entity_poly.pdbx_seq_one_letter_code
_entity_poly.pdbx_strand_id
1 'polypeptide(L)'
;RGIMIIQPLLFPKQEVCPEQKMYYRIKEDKISLETYFNAFSIGKWKKYTDLDNLYFEVESEEALQFTCVHAVGSVVAGHDCTREMIQKESPSKYVAVVRRKIPCSVSKDGNKYHLQFEELPDDGILYVNIKCQKEVSDISEVLLSGGYGTEAVMTQKPVIALGICTFKREEFLKRNVNLVLNHIINNPDSPLYGNLEVYVSDNGQTIEPDTFDSDKIHVFPNINAGGAGG
;
A
#
# COMPACT_ATOMS: atom_id res chain seq x y z
N ARG A 1 -9.72 -11.68 -20.97
CA ARG A 1 -8.79 -11.64 -19.81
C ARG A 1 -9.51 -10.87 -18.71
N GLY A 2 -9.45 -11.35 -17.46
CA GLY A 2 -10.10 -10.68 -16.34
C GLY A 2 -9.16 -9.64 -15.71
N ILE A 3 -9.73 -8.67 -14.99
CA ILE A 3 -8.98 -7.69 -14.20
C ILE A 3 -8.35 -8.43 -13.01
N MET A 4 -7.05 -8.22 -12.80
CA MET A 4 -6.30 -8.69 -11.63
C MET A 4 -6.24 -7.56 -10.59
N ILE A 5 -6.77 -7.78 -9.41
CA ILE A 5 -6.64 -6.82 -8.30
C ILE A 5 -5.18 -6.79 -7.82
N ILE A 6 -4.56 -5.63 -7.89
CA ILE A 6 -3.17 -5.37 -7.48
C ILE A 6 -3.07 -4.61 -6.16
N GLN A 7 -4.13 -3.91 -5.76
CA GLN A 7 -4.24 -3.28 -4.44
C GLN A 7 -5.68 -3.44 -3.96
N PRO A 8 -5.98 -4.41 -3.07
CA PRO A 8 -7.30 -4.53 -2.47
C PRO A 8 -7.59 -3.34 -1.55
N LEU A 9 -8.87 -2.96 -1.45
CA LEU A 9 -9.31 -2.01 -0.44
C LEU A 9 -9.33 -2.66 0.93
N LEU A 10 -8.93 -1.91 1.94
CA LEU A 10 -8.87 -2.36 3.32
C LEU A 10 -9.97 -1.67 4.15
N PHE A 11 -10.80 -2.49 4.78
CA PHE A 11 -11.92 -2.05 5.64
C PHE A 11 -11.79 -2.72 7.03
N PRO A 12 -10.80 -2.31 7.85
CA PRO A 12 -10.62 -2.94 9.15
C PRO A 12 -11.80 -2.62 10.06
N LYS A 13 -12.25 -3.62 10.83
CA LYS A 13 -13.24 -3.41 11.87
C LYS A 13 -12.68 -2.51 12.96
N GLN A 14 -13.53 -1.70 13.56
CA GLN A 14 -13.13 -0.74 14.61
C GLN A 14 -12.46 -1.42 15.82
N GLU A 15 -12.90 -2.62 16.17
CA GLU A 15 -12.29 -3.40 17.26
C GLU A 15 -10.84 -3.83 16.96
N VAL A 16 -10.51 -3.97 15.69
CA VAL A 16 -9.17 -4.38 15.22
C VAL A 16 -8.29 -3.16 15.01
N CYS A 17 -8.85 -2.07 14.46
CA CYS A 17 -8.12 -0.86 14.16
C CYS A 17 -8.95 0.39 14.49
N PRO A 18 -8.65 1.08 15.59
CA PRO A 18 -9.37 2.30 15.98
C PRO A 18 -9.10 3.49 15.05
N GLU A 19 -8.02 3.44 14.25
CA GLU A 19 -7.61 4.52 13.36
C GLU A 19 -8.21 4.38 11.94
N GLN A 20 -9.52 4.22 11.84
CA GLN A 20 -10.23 4.06 10.55
C GLN A 20 -9.92 5.18 9.54
N LYS A 21 -9.59 6.39 10.00
CA LYS A 21 -9.22 7.53 9.15
C LYS A 21 -8.04 7.27 8.21
N MET A 22 -7.19 6.27 8.50
CA MET A 22 -6.10 5.85 7.64
C MET A 22 -6.56 5.00 6.46
N TYR A 23 -7.80 4.49 6.51
CA TYR A 23 -8.37 3.59 5.50
C TYR A 23 -9.47 4.26 4.69
N TYR A 24 -10.38 4.99 5.34
CA TYR A 24 -11.47 5.72 4.69
C TYR A 24 -11.97 6.85 5.57
N ARG A 25 -12.69 7.79 4.97
CA ARG A 25 -13.39 8.86 5.69
C ARG A 25 -14.83 8.92 5.23
N ILE A 26 -15.75 8.96 6.17
CA ILE A 26 -17.17 9.12 5.91
C ILE A 26 -17.61 10.51 6.35
N LYS A 27 -18.37 11.15 5.50
CA LYS A 27 -19.05 12.41 5.81
C LYS A 27 -20.43 12.40 5.15
N GLU A 28 -21.48 12.25 5.98
CA GLU A 28 -22.86 12.16 5.53
C GLU A 28 -23.05 11.02 4.51
N ASP A 29 -23.41 11.33 3.27
CA ASP A 29 -23.63 10.40 2.16
C ASP A 29 -22.36 10.11 1.34
N LYS A 30 -21.19 10.52 1.84
CA LYS A 30 -19.92 10.44 1.09
C LYS A 30 -18.86 9.63 1.79
N ILE A 31 -18.21 8.78 1.01
CA ILE A 31 -17.02 8.01 1.42
C ILE A 31 -15.84 8.52 0.59
N SER A 32 -14.75 8.86 1.25
CA SER A 32 -13.49 9.23 0.59
C SER A 32 -12.43 8.19 0.86
N LEU A 33 -11.79 7.72 -0.21
CA LEU A 33 -10.63 6.83 -0.17
C LEU A 33 -9.30 7.60 -0.31
N GLU A 34 -9.31 8.93 -0.12
CA GLU A 34 -8.11 9.76 0.02
C GLU A 34 -7.44 9.49 1.37
N THR A 35 -6.81 8.32 1.50
CA THR A 35 -6.26 7.84 2.76
C THR A 35 -4.95 7.10 2.54
N TYR A 36 -4.22 6.84 3.62
CA TYR A 36 -2.90 6.23 3.53
C TYR A 36 -2.93 4.83 2.89
N PHE A 37 -3.93 4.01 3.22
CA PHE A 37 -3.98 2.62 2.76
C PHE A 37 -4.82 2.40 1.50
N ASN A 38 -5.85 3.22 1.25
CA ASN A 38 -6.78 3.00 0.14
C ASN A 38 -6.60 3.98 -1.04
N ALA A 39 -5.67 4.94 -0.96
CA ALA A 39 -5.24 5.67 -2.13
C ALA A 39 -4.22 4.86 -2.93
N PHE A 40 -4.29 4.93 -4.26
CA PHE A 40 -3.39 4.24 -5.17
C PHE A 40 -2.22 5.13 -5.55
N SER A 41 -0.99 4.70 -5.27
CA SER A 41 0.22 5.47 -5.56
C SER A 41 0.64 5.35 -7.03
N ILE A 42 -0.11 6.01 -7.93
CA ILE A 42 0.10 5.90 -9.38
C ILE A 42 1.54 6.23 -9.79
N GLY A 43 2.13 7.27 -9.20
CA GLY A 43 3.50 7.67 -9.52
C GLY A 43 4.53 6.59 -9.17
N LYS A 44 4.33 5.82 -8.09
CA LYS A 44 5.22 4.69 -7.77
C LYS A 44 5.00 3.52 -8.73
N TRP A 45 3.75 3.17 -9.00
CA TRP A 45 3.44 2.10 -9.93
C TRP A 45 4.01 2.37 -11.32
N LYS A 46 3.79 3.57 -11.89
CA LYS A 46 4.34 3.96 -13.19
C LYS A 46 5.87 4.01 -13.22
N LYS A 47 6.50 4.36 -12.11
CA LYS A 47 7.96 4.39 -12.03
C LYS A 47 8.61 3.01 -12.02
N TYR A 48 7.96 2.02 -11.43
CA TYR A 48 8.57 0.72 -11.18
C TYR A 48 7.91 -0.44 -11.93
N THR A 49 6.87 -0.17 -12.74
CA THR A 49 6.16 -1.17 -13.54
C THR A 49 5.74 -0.57 -14.88
N ASP A 50 5.35 -1.42 -15.82
CA ASP A 50 4.78 -1.04 -17.12
C ASP A 50 3.25 -0.90 -17.05
N LEU A 51 2.73 -0.33 -15.95
CA LEU A 51 1.29 -0.13 -15.76
C LEU A 51 0.75 0.83 -16.82
N ASP A 52 -0.10 0.34 -17.72
CA ASP A 52 -0.70 1.07 -18.85
C ASP A 52 -2.22 1.22 -18.75
N ASN A 53 -2.87 0.44 -17.88
CA ASN A 53 -4.29 0.52 -17.60
C ASN A 53 -4.57 0.31 -16.11
N LEU A 54 -5.61 0.95 -15.60
CA LEU A 54 -6.01 0.86 -14.20
C LEU A 54 -7.53 0.89 -14.10
N TYR A 55 -8.04 -0.02 -13.30
CA TYR A 55 -9.45 -0.14 -12.95
C TYR A 55 -9.62 0.02 -11.44
N PHE A 56 -10.79 0.47 -11.05
CA PHE A 56 -11.25 0.43 -9.68
C PHE A 56 -12.54 -0.37 -9.64
N GLU A 57 -12.55 -1.44 -8.88
CA GLU A 57 -13.71 -2.32 -8.74
C GLU A 57 -14.23 -2.27 -7.33
N VAL A 58 -15.55 -2.20 -7.18
CA VAL A 58 -16.22 -2.36 -5.89
C VAL A 58 -17.50 -3.17 -6.05
N GLU A 59 -17.78 -3.96 -5.04
CA GLU A 59 -19.02 -4.72 -4.93
C GLU A 59 -19.95 -4.04 -3.93
N SER A 60 -21.17 -3.73 -4.38
CA SER A 60 -22.19 -3.04 -3.57
C SER A 60 -23.58 -3.33 -4.08
N GLU A 61 -24.49 -3.55 -3.16
CA GLU A 61 -25.94 -3.63 -3.46
C GLU A 61 -26.58 -2.26 -3.66
N GLU A 62 -25.93 -1.21 -3.19
CA GLU A 62 -26.41 0.16 -3.24
C GLU A 62 -26.17 0.82 -4.61
N ALA A 63 -26.97 1.83 -4.92
CA ALA A 63 -26.70 2.70 -6.06
C ALA A 63 -25.67 3.77 -5.70
N LEU A 64 -24.51 3.72 -6.36
CA LEU A 64 -23.35 4.54 -6.08
C LEU A 64 -23.04 5.50 -7.22
N GLN A 65 -22.50 6.68 -6.87
CA GLN A 65 -21.89 7.61 -7.81
C GLN A 65 -20.41 7.77 -7.45
N PHE A 66 -19.56 7.87 -8.46
CA PHE A 66 -18.12 7.89 -8.29
C PHE A 66 -17.50 9.18 -8.82
N THR A 67 -16.44 9.63 -8.15
CA THR A 67 -15.57 10.71 -8.62
C THR A 67 -14.13 10.25 -8.48
N CYS A 68 -13.44 10.08 -9.60
CA CYS A 68 -12.03 9.75 -9.63
C CYS A 68 -11.20 11.04 -9.48
N VAL A 69 -10.20 11.00 -8.63
CA VAL A 69 -9.37 12.17 -8.29
C VAL A 69 -7.90 11.82 -8.36
N HIS A 70 -7.13 12.69 -9.00
CA HIS A 70 -5.68 12.72 -8.94
C HIS A 70 -5.25 13.79 -7.95
N ALA A 71 -4.33 13.46 -7.06
CA ALA A 71 -3.73 14.39 -6.12
C ALA A 71 -2.21 14.32 -6.15
N VAL A 72 -1.57 15.48 -6.20
CA VAL A 72 -0.12 15.63 -6.19
C VAL A 72 0.29 16.71 -5.20
N GLY A 73 1.34 16.42 -4.43
CA GLY A 73 1.97 17.42 -3.57
C GLY A 73 2.89 18.33 -4.39
N SER A 74 2.74 19.63 -4.21
CA SER A 74 3.63 20.63 -4.82
C SER A 74 4.22 21.55 -3.76
N VAL A 75 5.45 21.99 -3.97
CA VAL A 75 6.05 23.03 -3.12
C VAL A 75 5.33 24.33 -3.36
N VAL A 76 4.94 25.04 -2.29
CA VAL A 76 4.25 26.33 -2.40
C VAL A 76 5.20 27.34 -3.04
N ALA A 77 4.78 27.93 -4.17
CA ALA A 77 5.54 28.94 -4.88
C ALA A 77 5.88 30.15 -3.97
N GLY A 78 7.12 30.61 -4.03
CA GLY A 78 7.60 31.77 -3.27
C GLY A 78 8.41 31.44 -2.01
N HIS A 79 8.58 30.18 -1.67
CA HIS A 79 9.48 29.74 -0.62
C HIS A 79 10.68 29.00 -1.22
N ASP A 80 11.89 29.52 -0.95
CA ASP A 80 13.14 28.78 -1.16
C ASP A 80 13.22 27.65 -0.09
N CYS A 81 12.48 26.57 -0.31
CA CYS A 81 12.42 25.46 0.64
C CYS A 81 13.62 24.54 0.43
N THR A 82 14.55 24.54 1.37
CA THR A 82 15.57 23.51 1.42
C THR A 82 15.02 22.27 2.13
N ARG A 83 15.64 21.10 1.85
CA ARG A 83 15.29 19.85 2.53
C ARG A 83 15.39 19.94 4.05
N GLU A 84 16.35 20.73 4.55
CA GLU A 84 16.56 21.00 5.98
C GLU A 84 15.43 21.85 6.59
N MET A 85 14.89 22.83 5.85
CA MET A 85 13.75 23.62 6.32
C MET A 85 12.49 22.78 6.44
N ILE A 86 12.23 21.89 5.46
CA ILE A 86 11.09 20.97 5.50
C ILE A 86 11.20 19.98 6.66
N GLN A 87 12.41 19.57 7.05
CA GLN A 87 12.63 18.69 8.21
C GLN A 87 12.49 19.41 9.56
N LYS A 88 12.83 20.68 9.65
CA LYS A 88 12.76 21.47 10.89
C LYS A 88 11.38 22.07 11.15
N GLU A 89 10.63 22.40 10.10
CA GLU A 89 9.30 22.98 10.20
C GLU A 89 8.23 21.98 9.69
N SER A 90 6.98 22.23 10.02
CA SER A 90 5.88 21.34 9.55
C SER A 90 5.84 21.31 8.02
N PRO A 91 5.89 20.13 7.38
CA PRO A 91 5.82 20.00 5.92
C PRO A 91 4.59 20.68 5.31
N SER A 92 3.48 20.72 6.03
CA SER A 92 2.23 21.38 5.59
C SER A 92 2.36 22.89 5.37
N LYS A 93 3.42 23.51 5.89
CA LYS A 93 3.68 24.96 5.71
C LYS A 93 4.24 25.27 4.32
N TYR A 94 4.91 24.29 3.69
CA TYR A 94 5.61 24.48 2.41
C TYR A 94 5.06 23.61 1.27
N VAL A 95 4.15 22.71 1.55
CA VAL A 95 3.60 21.78 0.57
C VAL A 95 2.09 21.96 0.46
N ALA A 96 1.63 22.29 -0.72
CA ALA A 96 0.23 22.26 -1.07
C ALA A 96 -0.12 20.95 -1.78
N VAL A 97 -1.32 20.44 -1.57
CA VAL A 97 -1.83 19.29 -2.32
C VAL A 97 -2.82 19.82 -3.36
N VAL A 98 -2.45 19.66 -4.63
CA VAL A 98 -3.33 19.96 -5.75
C VAL A 98 -4.16 18.74 -6.07
N ARG A 99 -5.48 18.91 -6.19
CA ARG A 99 -6.44 17.84 -6.52
C ARG A 99 -7.17 18.21 -7.78
N ARG A 100 -7.27 17.27 -8.73
CA ARG A 100 -8.10 17.42 -9.92
C ARG A 100 -8.96 16.18 -10.13
N LYS A 101 -10.19 16.39 -10.58
CA LYS A 101 -11.00 15.29 -11.08
C LYS A 101 -10.42 14.80 -12.39
N ILE A 102 -10.39 13.49 -12.56
CA ILE A 102 -9.96 12.86 -13.80
C ILE A 102 -11.09 12.03 -14.38
N PRO A 103 -11.14 11.89 -15.72
CA PRO A 103 -12.19 11.13 -16.39
C PRO A 103 -12.06 9.65 -16.05
N CYS A 104 -13.21 9.03 -15.83
CA CYS A 104 -13.34 7.59 -15.70
C CYS A 104 -14.67 7.13 -16.30
N SER A 105 -14.67 6.02 -16.99
CA SER A 105 -15.89 5.35 -17.43
C SER A 105 -16.36 4.38 -16.35
N VAL A 106 -17.67 4.31 -16.15
CA VAL A 106 -18.30 3.49 -15.10
C VAL A 106 -19.27 2.53 -15.77
N SER A 107 -19.12 1.25 -15.45
CA SER A 107 -20.08 0.20 -15.79
C SER A 107 -20.48 -0.59 -14.56
N LYS A 108 -21.62 -1.28 -14.63
CA LYS A 108 -22.13 -2.14 -13.54
C LYS A 108 -22.56 -3.47 -14.11
N ASP A 109 -22.12 -4.55 -13.46
CA ASP A 109 -22.54 -5.91 -13.74
C ASP A 109 -23.01 -6.57 -12.42
N GLY A 110 -24.31 -6.79 -12.31
CA GLY A 110 -24.92 -7.23 -11.05
C GLY A 110 -24.62 -6.23 -9.92
N ASN A 111 -23.95 -6.70 -8.86
CA ASN A 111 -23.53 -5.87 -7.72
C ASN A 111 -22.11 -5.30 -7.86
N LYS A 112 -21.43 -5.55 -8.98
CA LYS A 112 -20.06 -5.07 -9.21
C LYS A 112 -20.05 -3.82 -10.06
N TYR A 113 -19.40 -2.78 -9.57
CA TYR A 113 -19.07 -1.58 -10.30
C TYR A 113 -17.63 -1.68 -10.80
N HIS A 114 -17.44 -1.34 -12.08
CA HIS A 114 -16.14 -1.30 -12.75
C HIS A 114 -15.91 0.11 -13.24
N LEU A 115 -14.88 0.76 -12.73
CA LEU A 115 -14.43 2.08 -13.15
C LEU A 115 -13.11 1.92 -13.88
N GLN A 116 -13.04 2.38 -15.13
CA GLN A 116 -11.79 2.47 -15.85
C GLN A 116 -11.27 3.91 -15.79
N PHE A 117 -10.05 4.09 -15.32
CA PHE A 117 -9.38 5.38 -15.42
C PHE A 117 -8.97 5.62 -16.87
N GLU A 118 -9.47 6.71 -17.48
CA GLU A 118 -9.17 7.07 -18.87
C GLU A 118 -7.83 7.80 -19.01
N GLU A 119 -7.30 8.29 -17.89
CA GLU A 119 -6.02 8.98 -17.78
C GLU A 119 -5.21 8.42 -16.62
N LEU A 120 -3.94 8.07 -16.88
CA LEU A 120 -3.00 7.63 -15.87
C LEU A 120 -1.86 8.64 -15.73
N PRO A 121 -1.89 9.52 -14.72
CA PRO A 121 -0.82 10.47 -14.44
C PRO A 121 0.50 9.75 -14.09
N ASP A 122 1.62 10.44 -14.34
CA ASP A 122 2.96 9.88 -14.07
C ASP A 122 3.42 10.07 -12.63
N ASP A 123 2.68 10.84 -11.82
CA ASP A 123 3.01 11.16 -10.44
C ASP A 123 1.80 11.15 -9.51
N GLY A 124 2.06 11.31 -8.20
CA GLY A 124 1.02 11.48 -7.20
C GLY A 124 0.25 10.22 -6.85
N ILE A 125 -0.99 10.43 -6.42
CA ILE A 125 -1.92 9.37 -6.02
C ILE A 125 -3.24 9.50 -6.77
N LEU A 126 -3.89 8.36 -7.00
CA LEU A 126 -5.28 8.27 -7.45
C LEU A 126 -6.15 7.78 -6.30
N TYR A 127 -7.35 8.33 -6.21
CA TYR A 127 -8.35 7.82 -5.29
C TYR A 127 -9.76 8.06 -5.82
N VAL A 128 -10.71 7.39 -5.20
CA VAL A 128 -12.13 7.49 -5.56
C VAL A 128 -12.92 8.04 -4.39
N ASN A 129 -13.77 9.02 -4.67
CA ASN A 129 -14.83 9.43 -3.79
C ASN A 129 -16.13 8.78 -4.23
N ILE A 130 -16.86 8.21 -3.27
CA ILE A 130 -18.11 7.50 -3.49
C ILE A 130 -19.22 8.30 -2.84
N LYS A 131 -20.31 8.55 -3.57
CA LYS A 131 -21.52 9.15 -3.05
C LYS A 131 -22.62 8.11 -3.02
N CYS A 132 -23.26 7.96 -1.88
CA CYS A 132 -24.36 7.05 -1.61
C CYS A 132 -25.71 7.79 -1.71
N GLN A 133 -26.82 7.05 -1.75
CA GLN A 133 -28.18 7.63 -1.75
C GLN A 133 -28.68 7.96 -0.33
N LYS A 134 -28.03 7.43 0.71
CA LYS A 134 -28.36 7.61 2.13
C LYS A 134 -27.11 7.97 2.92
N GLU A 135 -27.30 8.50 4.11
CA GLU A 135 -26.21 8.66 5.09
C GLU A 135 -25.61 7.30 5.44
N VAL A 136 -24.29 7.29 5.63
CA VAL A 136 -23.48 6.10 5.90
C VAL A 136 -22.77 6.29 7.22
N SER A 137 -22.86 5.31 8.11
CA SER A 137 -22.13 5.31 9.39
C SER A 137 -20.90 4.39 9.37
N ASP A 138 -20.96 3.30 8.59
CA ASP A 138 -19.84 2.40 8.41
C ASP A 138 -19.72 2.00 6.93
N ILE A 139 -18.48 1.85 6.45
CA ILE A 139 -18.22 1.52 5.04
C ILE A 139 -18.77 0.14 4.65
N SER A 140 -18.82 -0.80 5.58
CA SER A 140 -19.35 -2.15 5.37
C SER A 140 -20.87 -2.19 5.11
N GLU A 141 -21.59 -1.12 5.41
CA GLU A 141 -23.01 -0.95 5.04
C GLU A 141 -23.19 -0.74 3.54
N VAL A 142 -22.13 -0.36 2.83
CA VAL A 142 -22.17 0.06 1.44
C VAL A 142 -21.28 -0.79 0.55
N LEU A 143 -20.07 -1.12 0.98
CA LEU A 143 -19.09 -1.86 0.20
C LEU A 143 -18.83 -3.22 0.81
N LEU A 144 -19.00 -4.28 0.00
CA LEU A 144 -18.69 -5.64 0.37
C LEU A 144 -17.22 -5.99 0.12
N SER A 145 -16.69 -5.54 -1.01
CA SER A 145 -15.31 -5.74 -1.42
C SER A 145 -14.89 -4.68 -2.44
N GLY A 146 -13.59 -4.61 -2.74
CA GLY A 146 -13.11 -3.75 -3.82
C GLY A 146 -11.59 -3.68 -3.89
N GLY A 147 -11.09 -2.98 -4.91
CA GLY A 147 -9.67 -2.79 -5.14
C GLY A 147 -9.34 -2.07 -6.43
N TYR A 148 -8.07 -1.73 -6.55
CA TYR A 148 -7.50 -1.30 -7.82
C TYR A 148 -6.95 -2.51 -8.56
N GLY A 149 -7.21 -2.59 -9.84
CA GLY A 149 -6.84 -3.73 -10.68
C GLY A 149 -6.31 -3.32 -12.04
N THR A 150 -5.73 -4.27 -12.74
CA THR A 150 -5.19 -4.09 -14.09
C THR A 150 -5.45 -5.33 -14.94
N GLU A 151 -5.49 -5.17 -16.25
CA GLU A 151 -5.48 -6.28 -17.22
C GLU A 151 -4.05 -6.73 -17.58
N ALA A 152 -3.04 -6.05 -17.05
CA ALA A 152 -1.65 -6.41 -17.27
C ALA A 152 -1.35 -7.83 -16.80
N VAL A 153 -0.50 -8.51 -17.53
CA VAL A 153 -0.05 -9.87 -17.18
C VAL A 153 1.26 -9.77 -16.42
N MET A 154 1.29 -10.37 -15.24
CA MET A 154 2.53 -10.49 -14.48
C MET A 154 3.51 -11.39 -15.26
N THR A 155 4.60 -10.81 -15.72
CA THR A 155 5.64 -11.51 -16.50
C THR A 155 6.67 -12.22 -15.62
N GLN A 156 6.83 -11.75 -14.37
CA GLN A 156 7.74 -12.32 -13.39
C GLN A 156 7.08 -12.33 -12.02
N LYS A 157 7.29 -13.42 -11.27
CA LYS A 157 6.92 -13.42 -9.85
C LYS A 157 7.87 -12.47 -9.09
N PRO A 158 7.34 -11.54 -8.28
CA PRO A 158 8.19 -10.68 -7.47
C PRO A 158 8.89 -11.50 -6.38
N VAL A 159 10.15 -11.17 -6.10
CA VAL A 159 10.84 -11.66 -4.89
C VAL A 159 10.62 -10.63 -3.79
N ILE A 160 10.10 -11.10 -2.67
CA ILE A 160 9.85 -10.27 -1.48
C ILE A 160 11.08 -10.32 -0.59
N ALA A 161 11.64 -9.16 -0.23
CA ALA A 161 12.69 -9.02 0.76
C ALA A 161 12.07 -8.68 2.12
N LEU A 162 12.26 -9.56 3.11
CA LEU A 162 11.88 -9.32 4.50
C LEU A 162 13.09 -8.76 5.26
N GLY A 163 13.12 -7.46 5.53
CA GLY A 163 14.14 -6.80 6.33
C GLY A 163 13.86 -6.92 7.83
N ILE A 164 14.83 -7.38 8.59
CA ILE A 164 14.75 -7.49 10.05
C ILE A 164 15.95 -6.78 10.67
N CYS A 165 15.70 -5.77 11.51
CA CYS A 165 16.73 -5.17 12.35
C CYS A 165 16.71 -5.82 13.73
N THR A 166 17.89 -6.20 14.27
CA THR A 166 18.02 -6.76 15.60
C THR A 166 19.18 -6.14 16.36
N PHE A 167 19.06 -6.08 17.69
CA PHE A 167 20.12 -5.68 18.59
C PHE A 167 20.04 -6.53 19.87
N LYS A 168 20.96 -7.48 19.99
CA LYS A 168 21.08 -8.39 21.17
C LYS A 168 19.75 -9.07 21.52
N ARG A 169 19.07 -9.64 20.52
CA ARG A 169 17.79 -10.35 20.66
C ARG A 169 17.81 -11.68 19.91
N GLU A 170 18.90 -12.44 20.02
CA GLU A 170 19.21 -13.63 19.25
C GLU A 170 18.09 -14.68 19.32
N GLU A 171 17.61 -14.97 20.52
CA GLU A 171 16.58 -16.00 20.73
C GLU A 171 15.24 -15.62 20.04
N PHE A 172 14.85 -14.35 20.11
CA PHE A 172 13.64 -13.89 19.43
C PHE A 172 13.80 -13.93 17.92
N LEU A 173 14.98 -13.52 17.41
CA LEU A 173 15.27 -13.57 15.99
C LEU A 173 15.24 -15.01 15.49
N LYS A 174 15.98 -15.92 16.12
CA LYS A 174 16.05 -17.34 15.75
C LYS A 174 14.66 -17.94 15.69
N ARG A 175 13.84 -17.72 16.72
CA ARG A 175 12.46 -18.22 16.75
C ARG A 175 11.64 -17.68 15.56
N ASN A 176 11.69 -16.38 15.30
CA ASN A 176 10.88 -15.75 14.24
C ASN A 176 11.35 -16.15 12.86
N VAL A 177 12.66 -16.18 12.60
CA VAL A 177 13.23 -16.63 11.34
C VAL A 177 12.93 -18.11 11.09
N ASN A 178 12.99 -18.98 12.12
CA ASN A 178 12.61 -20.37 11.98
C ASN A 178 11.12 -20.57 11.65
N LEU A 179 10.22 -19.69 12.15
CA LEU A 179 8.82 -19.70 11.72
C LEU A 179 8.69 -19.37 10.22
N VAL A 180 9.43 -18.36 9.74
CA VAL A 180 9.46 -17.99 8.32
C VAL A 180 10.04 -19.14 7.48
N LEU A 181 11.14 -19.76 7.92
CA LEU A 181 11.73 -20.92 7.27
C LEU A 181 10.72 -22.07 7.13
N ASN A 182 10.09 -22.46 8.23
CA ASN A 182 9.24 -23.64 8.26
C ASN A 182 7.90 -23.43 7.55
N HIS A 183 7.31 -22.23 7.68
CA HIS A 183 5.96 -21.99 7.17
C HIS A 183 5.92 -21.32 5.79
N ILE A 184 7.03 -20.73 5.34
CA ILE A 184 7.07 -20.00 4.07
C ILE A 184 8.18 -20.53 3.16
N ILE A 185 9.45 -20.42 3.56
CA ILE A 185 10.59 -20.69 2.67
C ILE A 185 10.64 -22.18 2.28
N ASN A 186 10.48 -23.07 3.26
CA ASN A 186 10.54 -24.53 3.08
C ASN A 186 9.16 -25.17 2.87
N ASN A 187 8.09 -24.37 2.78
CA ASN A 187 6.73 -24.89 2.61
C ASN A 187 6.24 -24.72 1.17
N PRO A 188 6.17 -25.78 0.36
CA PRO A 188 5.69 -25.71 -1.02
C PRO A 188 4.25 -25.20 -1.17
N ASP A 189 3.43 -25.32 -0.14
CA ASP A 189 2.04 -24.85 -0.14
C ASP A 189 1.95 -23.34 0.15
N SER A 190 3.05 -22.70 0.52
CA SER A 190 3.08 -21.25 0.73
C SER A 190 2.98 -20.49 -0.59
N PRO A 191 2.12 -19.46 -0.69
CA PRO A 191 2.06 -18.61 -1.89
C PRO A 191 3.37 -17.86 -2.16
N LEU A 192 4.26 -17.74 -1.17
CA LEU A 192 5.56 -17.10 -1.27
C LEU A 192 6.73 -18.10 -1.43
N TYR A 193 6.43 -19.41 -1.56
CA TYR A 193 7.48 -20.41 -1.79
C TYR A 193 8.38 -20.06 -2.97
N GLY A 194 9.68 -20.03 -2.72
CA GLY A 194 10.69 -19.65 -3.71
C GLY A 194 10.80 -18.15 -4.02
N ASN A 195 9.93 -17.30 -3.43
CA ASN A 195 9.86 -15.86 -3.73
C ASN A 195 10.01 -14.97 -2.49
N LEU A 196 10.57 -15.49 -1.41
CA LEU A 196 10.88 -14.72 -0.19
C LEU A 196 12.36 -14.88 0.15
N GLU A 197 13.01 -13.76 0.46
CA GLU A 197 14.35 -13.73 1.05
C GLU A 197 14.33 -12.89 2.34
N VAL A 198 15.16 -13.26 3.30
CA VAL A 198 15.24 -12.57 4.60
C VAL A 198 16.60 -11.91 4.75
N TYR A 199 16.59 -10.63 5.08
CA TYR A 199 17.78 -9.81 5.27
C TYR A 199 17.82 -9.33 6.73
N VAL A 200 18.75 -9.83 7.51
CA VAL A 200 18.90 -9.50 8.93
C VAL A 200 20.03 -8.49 9.09
N SER A 201 19.73 -7.30 9.56
CA SER A 201 20.71 -6.32 10.03
C SER A 201 20.96 -6.55 11.52
N ASP A 202 22.08 -7.21 11.86
CA ASP A 202 22.47 -7.45 13.24
C ASP A 202 23.32 -6.29 13.78
N ASN A 203 22.66 -5.34 14.37
CA ASN A 203 23.30 -4.17 14.98
C ASN A 203 24.03 -4.49 16.29
N GLY A 204 23.91 -5.71 16.79
CA GLY A 204 24.61 -6.22 17.97
C GLY A 204 25.89 -6.97 17.64
N GLN A 205 26.05 -7.42 16.39
CA GLN A 205 27.14 -8.27 15.92
C GLN A 205 27.26 -9.55 16.78
N THR A 206 26.11 -10.13 17.12
CA THR A 206 26.02 -11.28 18.04
C THR A 206 25.52 -12.54 17.35
N ILE A 207 25.24 -12.47 16.05
CA ILE A 207 24.70 -13.57 15.26
C ILE A 207 25.73 -13.96 14.20
N GLU A 208 26.14 -15.21 14.23
CA GLU A 208 27.02 -15.75 13.19
C GLU A 208 26.29 -15.82 11.86
N PRO A 209 26.95 -15.47 10.73
CA PRO A 209 26.33 -15.45 9.40
C PRO A 209 25.71 -16.79 8.96
N ASP A 210 26.23 -17.90 9.47
CA ASP A 210 25.78 -19.27 9.19
C ASP A 210 24.80 -19.83 10.23
N THR A 211 24.23 -18.96 11.08
CA THR A 211 23.25 -19.37 12.10
C THR A 211 22.02 -20.05 11.51
N PHE A 212 21.66 -19.73 10.27
CA PHE A 212 20.49 -20.28 9.59
C PHE A 212 20.93 -21.11 8.37
N ASP A 213 20.48 -22.36 8.32
CA ASP A 213 20.75 -23.29 7.21
C ASP A 213 19.80 -23.00 6.03
N SER A 214 20.05 -21.89 5.35
CA SER A 214 19.28 -21.50 4.16
C SER A 214 19.99 -20.42 3.36
N ASP A 215 20.07 -20.59 2.05
CA ASP A 215 20.56 -19.60 1.09
C ASP A 215 19.61 -18.39 0.90
N LYS A 216 18.44 -18.46 1.50
CA LYS A 216 17.42 -17.39 1.48
C LYS A 216 17.48 -16.46 2.68
N ILE A 217 18.43 -16.70 3.61
CA ILE A 217 18.58 -15.87 4.81
C ILE A 217 19.98 -15.28 4.84
N HIS A 218 20.03 -13.96 4.86
CA HIS A 218 21.27 -13.20 4.82
C HIS A 218 21.44 -12.41 6.11
N VAL A 219 22.51 -12.68 6.85
CA VAL A 219 22.85 -11.99 8.10
C VAL A 219 23.98 -11.01 7.84
N PHE A 220 23.76 -9.76 8.17
CA PHE A 220 24.73 -8.67 8.03
C PHE A 220 25.07 -8.10 9.41
N PRO A 221 26.29 -8.35 9.93
CA PRO A 221 26.75 -7.64 11.12
C PRO A 221 26.86 -6.15 10.81
N ASN A 222 26.26 -5.31 11.64
CA ASN A 222 26.20 -3.87 11.42
C ASN A 222 26.57 -3.12 12.70
N ILE A 223 26.99 -1.85 12.54
CA ILE A 223 27.21 -0.94 13.66
C ILE A 223 25.86 -0.39 14.12
N ASN A 224 25.60 -0.43 15.43
CA ASN A 224 24.39 0.16 15.97
C ASN A 224 24.45 1.70 15.89
N ALA A 225 23.85 2.24 14.81
CA ALA A 225 23.70 3.69 14.59
C ALA A 225 22.35 4.23 15.10
N GLY A 226 21.64 3.47 15.95
CA GLY A 226 20.28 3.76 16.40
C GLY A 226 19.21 3.17 15.49
N GLY A 227 17.93 3.28 15.91
CA GLY A 227 16.81 2.61 15.24
C GLY A 227 16.58 3.03 13.76
N ALA A 228 17.14 4.13 13.31
CA ALA A 228 17.04 4.62 11.92
C ALA A 228 18.28 4.32 11.08
N GLY A 229 19.33 3.72 11.65
CA GLY A 229 20.62 3.47 11.01
C GLY A 229 20.93 2.00 10.76
N GLY A 230 19.97 1.09 10.96
CA GLY A 230 20.10 -0.33 10.71
C GLY A 230 19.64 -0.79 9.35
#